data_1b2432ba5a5dcf943f1bdeb54619c3f3
#
_entry.id   1b2432ba5a5dcf943f1bdeb54619c3f3
#
_cell.length_a   1.000
_cell.length_b   1.000
_cell.length_c   1.000
_cell.angle_alpha   90.00
_cell.angle_beta   90.00
_cell.angle_gamma   90.00
#
_symmetry.space_group_name_H-M   'P 1'
#
loop_
_entity.id
_entity.type
_entity.pdbx_description
1 polymer ?
#
loop_
_entity_poly.entity_id
_entity_poly.type
_entity_poly.pdbx_seq_one_letter_code
_entity_poly.pdbx_strand_id
1 'polypeptide(L)'
;MQFTNLGRTGLKVSRVCLGTNMFGAGYVDDGRAISVIHSILEHGINFVDTADAYHDGLSEVVVGKAVKSRRHDYVIATKGHFPTGPGVNDRGSSRK
;
A
#
# COMPACT_ATOMS: atom_id res chain seq x y z
N MET A 1 10.84 16.10 5.68
CA MET A 1 9.42 15.65 5.57
C MET A 1 8.70 15.95 6.88
N GLN A 2 7.50 16.51 6.80
CA GLN A 2 6.66 16.74 7.97
C GLN A 2 5.81 15.52 8.27
N PHE A 3 5.62 15.24 9.56
CA PHE A 3 4.76 14.16 10.04
C PHE A 3 3.51 14.73 10.72
N THR A 4 2.46 13.95 10.73
CA THR A 4 1.21 14.27 11.43
C THR A 4 0.63 13.01 12.06
N ASN A 5 -0.25 13.17 13.03
CA ASN A 5 -0.99 12.02 13.54
C ASN A 5 -2.07 11.59 12.54
N LEU A 6 -2.22 10.29 12.36
CA LEU A 6 -3.33 9.75 11.57
C LEU A 6 -4.61 9.86 12.40
N GLY A 7 -5.32 10.97 12.23
CA GLY A 7 -6.50 11.27 13.02
C GLY A 7 -6.18 11.31 14.53
N ARG A 8 -6.95 10.58 15.32
CA ARG A 8 -6.83 10.51 16.78
C ARG A 8 -6.11 9.27 17.28
N THR A 9 -5.39 8.58 16.38
CA THR A 9 -4.82 7.26 16.69
C THR A 9 -3.48 7.34 17.43
N GLY A 10 -2.80 8.48 17.41
CA GLY A 10 -1.42 8.59 17.88
C GLY A 10 -0.37 8.07 16.90
N LEU A 11 -0.79 7.38 15.83
CA LEU A 11 0.11 6.90 14.79
C LEU A 11 0.63 8.06 13.95
N LYS A 12 1.95 8.14 13.80
CA LYS A 12 2.58 9.21 13.02
C LYS A 12 2.88 8.75 11.60
N VAL A 13 2.37 9.52 10.64
CA VAL A 13 2.59 9.30 9.21
C VAL A 13 3.16 10.56 8.58
N SER A 14 3.91 10.38 7.49
CA SER A 14 4.33 11.50 6.64
C SER A 14 3.09 12.17 6.04
N ARG A 15 3.15 13.49 5.85
CA ARG A 15 2.06 14.24 5.23
C ARG A 15 1.88 13.94 3.75
N VAL A 16 2.89 13.32 3.14
CA VAL A 16 2.84 12.77 1.78
C VAL A 16 2.72 11.26 1.89
N CYS A 17 1.84 10.68 1.09
CA CYS A 17 1.61 9.25 1.00
C CYS A 17 1.89 8.77 -0.42
N LEU A 18 2.52 7.62 -0.57
CA LEU A 18 2.68 6.98 -1.88
C LEU A 18 1.46 6.13 -2.19
N GLY A 19 0.73 6.48 -3.26
CA GLY A 19 -0.29 5.60 -3.82
C GLY A 19 0.34 4.57 -4.76
N THR A 20 -0.21 3.36 -4.77
CA THR A 20 0.39 2.23 -5.51
C THR A 20 -0.53 1.64 -6.58
N ASN A 21 -1.60 2.34 -6.97
CA ASN A 21 -2.56 1.82 -7.94
C ASN A 21 -1.98 1.53 -9.34
N MET A 22 -0.80 2.03 -9.66
CA MET A 22 -0.12 1.76 -10.93
C MET A 22 0.90 0.62 -10.84
N PHE A 23 1.13 0.07 -9.65
CA PHE A 23 2.09 -1.01 -9.45
C PHE A 23 1.41 -2.38 -9.62
N GLY A 24 2.13 -3.32 -10.22
CA GLY A 24 1.65 -4.69 -10.43
C GLY A 24 0.92 -4.92 -11.75
N ALA A 25 0.71 -3.87 -12.57
CA ALA A 25 -0.07 -3.96 -13.80
C ALA A 25 0.77 -3.89 -15.09
N GLY A 26 2.09 -3.88 -14.96
CA GLY A 26 2.97 -3.72 -16.11
C GLY A 26 3.18 -2.28 -16.59
N TYR A 27 2.47 -1.29 -16.04
CA TYR A 27 2.74 0.13 -16.31
C TYR A 27 4.08 0.57 -15.73
N VAL A 28 4.38 0.06 -14.55
CA VAL A 28 5.68 0.23 -13.88
C VAL A 28 6.18 -1.18 -13.57
N ASP A 29 7.37 -1.55 -14.02
CA ASP A 29 7.91 -2.86 -13.70
C ASP A 29 8.16 -2.99 -12.19
N ASP A 30 8.11 -4.22 -11.70
CA ASP A 30 8.18 -4.50 -10.26
C ASP A 30 9.49 -4.00 -9.64
N GLY A 31 10.62 -4.15 -10.34
CA GLY A 31 11.91 -3.67 -9.86
C GLY A 31 11.92 -2.16 -9.67
N ARG A 32 11.33 -1.43 -10.60
CA ARG A 32 11.21 0.03 -10.50
C ARG A 32 10.25 0.45 -9.39
N ALA A 33 9.13 -0.24 -9.27
CA ALA A 33 8.17 0.00 -8.17
C ALA A 33 8.82 -0.21 -6.80
N ILE A 34 9.58 -1.28 -6.64
CA ILE A 34 10.32 -1.57 -5.41
C ILE A 34 11.35 -0.47 -5.13
N SER A 35 12.09 -0.04 -6.15
CA SER A 35 13.05 1.07 -6.00
C SER A 35 12.39 2.36 -5.55
N VAL A 36 11.20 2.68 -6.09
CA VAL A 36 10.44 3.86 -5.67
C VAL A 36 10.04 3.74 -4.20
N ILE A 37 9.52 2.58 -3.79
CA ILE A 37 9.10 2.36 -2.39
C ILE A 37 10.30 2.49 -1.43
N HIS A 38 11.46 1.98 -1.80
CA HIS A 38 12.68 2.17 -1.00
C HIS A 38 13.10 3.65 -0.96
N SER A 39 13.06 4.33 -2.10
CA SER A 39 13.46 5.73 -2.21
C SER A 39 12.60 6.67 -1.36
N ILE A 40 11.29 6.44 -1.28
CA ILE A 40 10.42 7.32 -0.48
C ILE A 40 10.80 7.30 1.00
N LEU A 41 11.20 6.14 1.52
CA LEU A 41 11.62 6.03 2.92
C LEU A 41 12.90 6.83 3.18
N GLU A 42 13.84 6.81 2.24
CA GLU A 42 15.05 7.64 2.28
C GLU A 42 14.74 9.14 2.34
N HIS A 43 13.61 9.55 1.75
CA HIS A 43 13.13 10.94 1.77
C HIS A 43 12.17 11.23 2.93
N GLY A 44 12.05 10.31 3.88
CA GLY A 44 11.22 10.48 5.08
C GLY A 44 9.74 10.20 4.88
N ILE A 45 9.33 9.62 3.74
CA ILE A 45 7.95 9.24 3.50
C ILE A 45 7.77 7.80 3.99
N ASN A 46 6.97 7.62 5.03
CA ASN A 46 6.73 6.31 5.64
C ASN A 46 5.33 5.74 5.34
N PHE A 47 4.50 6.48 4.60
CA PHE A 47 3.10 6.13 4.41
C PHE A 47 2.87 5.64 2.98
N VAL A 48 2.32 4.42 2.84
CA VAL A 48 2.03 3.76 1.55
C VAL A 48 0.57 3.33 1.54
N ASP A 49 -0.14 3.65 0.46
CA ASP A 49 -1.54 3.28 0.27
C ASP A 49 -1.66 2.29 -0.88
N THR A 50 -2.30 1.16 -0.61
CA THR A 50 -2.59 0.11 -1.60
C THR A 50 -4.04 -0.37 -1.44
N ALA A 51 -4.44 -1.38 -2.18
CA ALA A 51 -5.75 -2.03 -2.05
C ALA A 51 -5.71 -3.45 -2.61
N ASP A 52 -6.59 -4.30 -2.09
CA ASP A 52 -6.77 -5.67 -2.59
C ASP A 52 -7.25 -5.71 -4.04
N ALA A 53 -8.04 -4.70 -4.46
CA ALA A 53 -8.57 -4.60 -5.82
C ALA A 53 -7.60 -3.99 -6.84
N TYR A 54 -6.46 -3.46 -6.42
CA TYR A 54 -5.48 -2.91 -7.36
C TYR A 54 -4.81 -4.03 -8.14
N HIS A 55 -5.16 -4.11 -9.44
CA HIS A 55 -4.62 -5.11 -10.37
C HIS A 55 -4.72 -6.53 -9.81
N ASP A 56 -5.91 -6.90 -9.32
CA ASP A 56 -6.22 -8.24 -8.80
C ASP A 56 -5.29 -8.70 -7.68
N GLY A 57 -4.86 -7.76 -6.84
CA GLY A 57 -3.97 -8.04 -5.71
C GLY A 57 -2.48 -7.90 -6.02
N LEU A 58 -2.10 -7.67 -7.27
CA LEU A 58 -0.70 -7.60 -7.67
C LEU A 58 0.01 -6.37 -7.09
N SER A 59 -0.71 -5.26 -6.87
CA SER A 59 -0.12 -4.09 -6.19
C SER A 59 0.29 -4.42 -4.76
N GLU A 60 -0.54 -5.14 -4.01
CA GLU A 60 -0.20 -5.59 -2.65
C GLU A 60 1.01 -6.53 -2.65
N VAL A 61 1.12 -7.40 -3.64
CA VAL A 61 2.27 -8.32 -3.79
C VAL A 61 3.56 -7.52 -3.96
N VAL A 62 3.57 -6.53 -4.83
CA VAL A 62 4.75 -5.67 -5.07
C VAL A 62 5.12 -4.88 -3.82
N VAL A 63 4.13 -4.28 -3.16
CA VAL A 63 4.35 -3.57 -1.89
C VAL A 63 4.95 -4.52 -0.85
N GLY A 64 4.39 -5.72 -0.70
CA GLY A 64 4.89 -6.72 0.25
C GLY A 64 6.35 -7.09 0.01
N LYS A 65 6.74 -7.29 -1.25
CA LYS A 65 8.15 -7.55 -1.61
C LYS A 65 9.06 -6.38 -1.24
N ALA A 66 8.61 -5.16 -1.52
CA ALA A 66 9.41 -3.96 -1.30
C ALA A 66 9.68 -3.69 0.19
N VAL A 67 8.68 -3.89 1.05
CA VAL A 67 8.79 -3.50 2.46
C VAL A 67 9.33 -4.61 3.35
N LYS A 68 9.47 -5.83 2.84
CA LYS A 68 9.79 -7.03 3.62
C LYS A 68 10.98 -6.86 4.56
N SER A 69 12.05 -6.24 4.10
CA SER A 69 13.28 -6.06 4.88
C SER A 69 13.19 -4.95 5.93
N ARG A 70 12.23 -4.01 5.77
CA ARG A 70 12.06 -2.84 6.64
C ARG A 70 10.59 -2.62 6.99
N ARG A 71 9.83 -3.69 7.19
CA ARG A 71 8.36 -3.62 7.37
C ARG A 71 7.92 -2.64 8.46
N HIS A 72 8.67 -2.56 9.56
CA HIS A 72 8.33 -1.71 10.70
C HIS A 72 8.56 -0.21 10.46
N ASP A 73 9.30 0.14 9.40
CA ASP A 73 9.53 1.53 9.06
C ASP A 73 8.40 2.12 8.21
N TYR A 74 7.50 1.27 7.70
CA TYR A 74 6.38 1.69 6.86
C TYR A 74 5.05 1.56 7.59
N VAL A 75 4.20 2.54 7.36
CA VAL A 75 2.76 2.47 7.66
C VAL A 75 2.04 2.17 6.35
N ILE A 76 1.36 1.04 6.29
CA ILE A 76 0.69 0.59 5.06
C ILE A 76 -0.82 0.62 5.30
N ALA A 77 -1.52 1.39 4.47
CA ALA A 77 -2.97 1.35 4.36
C ALA A 77 -3.35 0.44 3.20
N THR A 78 -4.32 -0.43 3.41
CA THR A 78 -4.96 -1.18 2.34
C THR A 78 -6.47 -1.12 2.49
N LYS A 79 -7.19 -1.65 1.51
CA LYS A 79 -8.65 -1.54 1.42
C LYS A 79 -9.25 -2.89 1.10
N GLY A 80 -10.49 -3.08 1.51
CA GLY A 80 -11.38 -4.15 1.10
C GLY A 80 -12.70 -3.54 0.61
N HIS A 81 -13.67 -4.34 0.34
CA HIS A 81 -15.04 -4.01 -0.06
C HIS A 81 -15.36 -4.28 -1.52
N PHE A 82 -14.55 -3.83 -2.46
CA PHE A 82 -14.81 -4.07 -3.88
C PHE A 82 -14.66 -5.57 -4.22
N PRO A 83 -15.37 -6.06 -5.27
CA PRO A 83 -15.27 -7.45 -5.66
C PRO A 83 -13.84 -7.86 -6.02
N THR A 84 -13.42 -9.01 -5.50
CA THR A 84 -12.13 -9.63 -5.83
C THR A 84 -12.32 -10.97 -6.53
N GLY A 85 -13.58 -11.39 -6.72
CA GLY A 85 -13.97 -12.61 -7.41
C GLY A 85 -15.48 -12.67 -7.64
N PRO A 86 -15.99 -13.78 -8.25
CA PRO A 86 -17.40 -13.92 -8.58
C PRO A 86 -18.29 -14.41 -7.43
N GLY A 87 -17.69 -14.87 -6.35
CA GLY A 87 -18.42 -15.42 -5.20
C GLY A 87 -19.23 -14.38 -4.44
N VAL A 88 -20.29 -14.81 -3.80
CA VAL A 88 -21.20 -13.91 -3.05
C VAL A 88 -20.49 -13.22 -1.87
N ASN A 89 -19.43 -13.82 -1.37
CA ASN A 89 -18.61 -13.28 -0.27
C ASN A 89 -17.30 -12.64 -0.73
N ASP A 90 -17.08 -12.54 -2.04
CA ASP A 90 -15.86 -11.91 -2.60
C ASP A 90 -15.99 -10.39 -2.68
N ARG A 91 -16.93 -9.83 -1.95
CA ARG A 91 -17.22 -8.39 -1.87
C ARG A 91 -17.81 -8.03 -0.52
N GLY A 92 -17.82 -6.74 -0.22
CA GLY A 92 -18.47 -6.21 0.97
C GLY A 92 -17.54 -6.15 2.17
N SER A 93 -18.11 -5.79 3.31
CA SER A 93 -17.39 -5.50 4.54
C SER A 93 -17.80 -6.44 5.68
N SER A 94 -18.22 -7.68 5.35
CA SER A 94 -18.51 -8.69 6.36
C SER A 94 -17.23 -9.17 7.04
N ARG A 95 -17.38 -9.91 8.12
CA ARG A 95 -16.22 -10.47 8.85
C ARG A 95 -15.65 -11.73 8.19
N LYS A 96 -16.31 -12.25 7.18
CA LYS A 96 -15.86 -13.44 6.47
C LYS A 96 -14.67 -13.16 5.56
#